data_d9e789477a0792d2aeb05564e4491b20
#
_entry.id   d9e789477a0792d2aeb05564e4491b20
#
_cell.length_a   1.000
_cell.length_b   1.000
_cell.length_c   1.000
_cell.angle_alpha   90.00
_cell.angle_beta   90.00
_cell.angle_gamma   90.00
#
_symmetry.space_group_name_H-M   'P 1'
#
loop_
_entity.id
_entity.type
_entity.pdbx_description
1 polymer ?
#
loop_
_entity_poly.entity_id
_entity_poly.type
_entity_poly.pdbx_seq_one_letter_code
_entity_poly.pdbx_strand_id
1 'polypeptide(L)'
;MGSASDSEVMNHCVETLQEHDIDFDIVVASAHRDPDKVRDWVLNAKQRGNRVIIAAAGMAAALPGVVAAYTDLPVIGVPMKSDLNGLDSLLSISQMPRGVPVACMSIGKHGAVNAALFAIRILLVNEYKKDEKPQGGLQQRDLFEHPWKKGGHPWNQVRNPRHLPR
;
A
#
# COMPACT_ATOMS: atom_id res chain seq x y z
N MET A 1 -1.24 11.53 -7.03
CA MET A 1 0.02 11.40 -7.81
C MET A 1 0.84 12.68 -7.75
N GLY A 2 2.18 12.58 -7.85
CA GLY A 2 3.09 13.72 -7.70
C GLY A 2 3.15 14.66 -8.91
N SER A 3 2.79 14.17 -10.07
CA SER A 3 2.82 14.91 -11.33
C SER A 3 1.67 14.47 -12.24
N ALA A 4 1.20 15.37 -13.09
CA ALA A 4 0.25 15.03 -14.16
C ALA A 4 0.87 14.06 -15.20
N SER A 5 2.19 14.03 -15.33
CA SER A 5 2.89 13.05 -16.19
C SER A 5 2.69 11.59 -15.76
N ASP A 6 2.33 11.36 -14.49
CA ASP A 6 2.09 10.01 -13.96
C ASP A 6 0.71 9.47 -14.35
N SER A 7 -0.16 10.31 -14.94
CA SER A 7 -1.56 9.97 -15.22
C SER A 7 -1.71 8.80 -16.17
N GLU A 8 -0.87 8.71 -17.22
CA GLU A 8 -0.93 7.61 -18.18
C GLU A 8 -0.77 6.24 -17.48
N VAL A 9 0.20 6.14 -16.57
CA VAL A 9 0.43 4.92 -15.81
C VAL A 9 -0.66 4.70 -14.77
N MET A 10 -1.10 5.76 -14.07
CA MET A 10 -2.10 5.66 -13.00
C MET A 10 -3.52 5.44 -13.52
N ASN A 11 -3.79 5.69 -14.80
CA ASN A 11 -5.08 5.31 -15.41
C ASN A 11 -5.35 3.80 -15.30
N HIS A 12 -4.31 2.95 -15.33
CA HIS A 12 -4.50 1.51 -15.09
C HIS A 12 -4.95 1.19 -13.66
N CYS A 13 -4.54 2.00 -12.67
CA CYS A 13 -5.06 1.88 -11.31
C CYS A 13 -6.54 2.31 -11.26
N VAL A 14 -6.88 3.41 -11.93
CA VAL A 14 -8.24 3.94 -12.02
C VAL A 14 -9.19 2.93 -12.69
N GLU A 15 -8.81 2.40 -13.85
CA GLU A 15 -9.55 1.38 -14.58
C GLU A 15 -9.83 0.16 -13.68
N THR A 16 -8.79 -0.33 -12.97
CA THR A 16 -8.94 -1.46 -12.06
C THR A 16 -9.89 -1.17 -10.89
N LEU A 17 -9.87 0.03 -10.31
CA LEU A 17 -10.80 0.43 -9.26
C LEU A 17 -12.25 0.50 -9.78
N GLN A 18 -12.43 1.05 -10.99
CA GLN A 18 -13.74 1.14 -11.65
C GLN A 18 -14.33 -0.24 -11.98
N GLU A 19 -13.51 -1.18 -12.48
CA GLU A 19 -13.92 -2.56 -12.76
C GLU A 19 -14.43 -3.31 -11.51
N HIS A 20 -14.07 -2.82 -10.31
CA HIS A 20 -14.47 -3.41 -9.03
C HIS A 20 -15.46 -2.51 -8.24
N ASP A 21 -16.07 -1.53 -8.88
CA ASP A 21 -17.05 -0.61 -8.28
C ASP A 21 -16.53 0.10 -7.01
N ILE A 22 -15.24 0.47 -6.99
CA ILE A 22 -14.63 1.20 -5.88
C ILE A 22 -14.64 2.71 -6.17
N ASP A 23 -15.26 3.47 -5.28
CA ASP A 23 -15.21 4.93 -5.30
C ASP A 23 -13.82 5.45 -4.94
N PHE A 24 -13.38 6.50 -5.64
CA PHE A 24 -12.05 7.10 -5.41
C PHE A 24 -12.00 8.60 -5.70
N ASP A 25 -11.10 9.28 -5.01
CA ASP A 25 -10.71 10.67 -5.28
C ASP A 25 -9.35 10.69 -5.99
N ILE A 26 -9.16 11.62 -6.94
CA ILE A 26 -7.86 11.84 -7.57
C ILE A 26 -7.35 13.23 -7.26
N VAL A 27 -6.08 13.31 -6.83
CA VAL A 27 -5.37 14.58 -6.66
C VAL A 27 -4.00 14.53 -7.32
N VAL A 28 -3.62 15.64 -7.96
CA VAL A 28 -2.25 15.89 -8.40
C VAL A 28 -1.65 16.92 -7.45
N ALA A 29 -0.65 16.49 -6.67
CA ALA A 29 0.06 17.34 -5.72
C ALA A 29 1.48 16.83 -5.52
N SER A 30 2.47 17.69 -5.70
CA SER A 30 3.87 17.33 -5.56
C SER A 30 4.35 17.56 -4.12
N ALA A 31 4.95 16.55 -3.51
CA ALA A 31 5.54 16.70 -2.17
C ALA A 31 6.69 17.72 -2.12
N HIS A 32 7.37 17.95 -3.24
CA HIS A 32 8.47 18.91 -3.32
C HIS A 32 8.04 20.33 -3.69
N ARG A 33 6.98 20.48 -4.52
CA ARG A 33 6.56 21.79 -5.07
C ARG A 33 5.34 22.38 -4.36
N ASP A 34 4.48 21.49 -3.83
CA ASP A 34 3.20 21.81 -3.21
C ASP A 34 3.00 21.03 -1.89
N PRO A 35 3.94 21.06 -0.93
CA PRO A 35 3.89 20.25 0.28
C PRO A 35 2.65 20.54 1.14
N ASP A 36 2.23 21.81 1.22
CA ASP A 36 1.05 22.20 2.00
C ASP A 36 -0.23 21.59 1.41
N LYS A 37 -0.38 21.60 0.08
CA LYS A 37 -1.51 20.96 -0.60
C LYS A 37 -1.56 19.45 -0.31
N VAL A 38 -0.41 18.77 -0.33
CA VAL A 38 -0.32 17.35 0.03
C VAL A 38 -0.77 17.15 1.47
N ARG A 39 -0.22 17.90 2.41
CA ARG A 39 -0.54 17.82 3.83
C ARG A 39 -2.04 18.01 4.07
N ASP A 40 -2.61 19.10 3.55
CA ASP A 40 -4.01 19.46 3.80
C ASP A 40 -4.96 18.42 3.17
N TRP A 41 -4.63 17.90 1.99
CA TRP A 41 -5.41 16.85 1.37
C TRP A 41 -5.40 15.56 2.21
N VAL A 42 -4.22 15.16 2.72
CA VAL A 42 -4.05 13.93 3.51
C VAL A 42 -4.74 14.04 4.87
N LEU A 43 -4.58 15.15 5.58
CA LEU A 43 -5.21 15.37 6.89
C LEU A 43 -6.74 15.27 6.84
N ASN A 44 -7.34 15.67 5.72
CA ASN A 44 -8.78 15.61 5.51
C ASN A 44 -9.27 14.32 4.84
N ALA A 45 -8.36 13.39 4.48
CA ALA A 45 -8.72 12.17 3.74
C ALA A 45 -9.74 11.30 4.50
N LYS A 46 -9.54 11.05 5.79
CA LYS A 46 -10.48 10.28 6.62
C LYS A 46 -11.87 10.90 6.69
N GLN A 47 -11.96 12.23 6.81
CA GLN A 47 -13.23 12.96 6.89
C GLN A 47 -14.01 12.84 5.57
N ARG A 48 -13.32 12.73 4.43
CA ARG A 48 -13.92 12.46 3.13
C ARG A 48 -14.33 11.00 2.92
N GLY A 49 -14.06 10.11 3.88
CA GLY A 49 -14.41 8.70 3.79
C GLY A 49 -13.31 7.81 3.18
N ASN A 50 -12.14 8.38 2.85
CA ASN A 50 -11.04 7.57 2.32
C ASN A 50 -10.54 6.58 3.38
N ARG A 51 -10.21 5.36 2.96
CA ARG A 51 -9.78 4.25 3.84
C ARG A 51 -8.39 3.72 3.47
N VAL A 52 -7.93 3.99 2.26
CA VAL A 52 -6.61 3.64 1.73
C VAL A 52 -6.15 4.79 0.85
N ILE A 53 -4.87 5.09 0.84
CA ILE A 53 -4.28 6.09 -0.06
C ILE A 53 -3.26 5.42 -0.98
N ILE A 54 -3.43 5.60 -2.29
CA ILE A 54 -2.44 5.16 -3.29
C ILE A 54 -1.66 6.41 -3.74
N ALA A 55 -0.35 6.39 -3.57
CA ALA A 55 0.52 7.52 -3.88
C ALA A 55 1.59 7.12 -4.89
N ALA A 56 1.57 7.76 -6.07
CA ALA A 56 2.50 7.50 -7.17
C ALA A 56 3.50 8.65 -7.31
N ALA A 57 4.77 8.32 -7.47
CA ALA A 57 5.85 9.29 -7.65
C ALA A 57 7.06 8.70 -8.37
N GLY A 58 7.77 9.54 -9.12
CA GLY A 58 9.03 9.24 -9.79
C GLY A 58 10.22 9.99 -9.17
N MET A 59 11.42 9.75 -9.68
CA MET A 59 12.66 10.37 -9.22
C MET A 59 12.91 10.13 -7.72
N ALA A 60 13.16 11.18 -6.93
CA ALA A 60 13.32 11.14 -5.48
C ALA A 60 12.00 10.87 -4.71
N ALA A 61 10.98 10.42 -5.36
CA ALA A 61 9.67 9.86 -4.99
C ALA A 61 9.23 10.08 -3.52
N ALA A 62 9.31 11.32 -3.02
CA ALA A 62 9.02 11.64 -1.62
C ALA A 62 7.52 11.52 -1.26
N LEU A 63 6.62 11.61 -2.25
CA LEU A 63 5.18 11.71 -2.01
C LEU A 63 4.61 10.59 -1.13
N PRO A 64 4.89 9.29 -1.37
CA PRO A 64 4.32 8.22 -0.53
C PRO A 64 4.75 8.31 0.93
N GLY A 65 6.03 8.62 1.19
CA GLY A 65 6.56 8.81 2.53
C GLY A 65 5.97 10.04 3.24
N VAL A 66 5.83 11.17 2.53
CA VAL A 66 5.18 12.38 3.05
C VAL A 66 3.71 12.11 3.38
N VAL A 67 2.98 11.43 2.51
CA VAL A 67 1.60 11.00 2.78
C VAL A 67 1.53 10.14 4.03
N ALA A 68 2.39 9.12 4.15
CA ALA A 68 2.39 8.22 5.31
C ALA A 68 2.75 8.91 6.63
N ALA A 69 3.48 10.03 6.59
CA ALA A 69 3.80 10.83 7.78
C ALA A 69 2.58 11.62 8.32
N TYR A 70 1.56 11.87 7.51
CA TYR A 70 0.38 12.67 7.89
C TYR A 70 -0.88 11.84 8.13
N THR A 71 -0.85 10.52 8.01
CA THR A 71 -2.04 9.68 8.19
C THR A 71 -1.68 8.33 8.82
N ASP A 72 -2.66 7.74 9.49
CA ASP A 72 -2.67 6.34 9.93
C ASP A 72 -3.45 5.41 8.98
N LEU A 73 -3.96 5.95 7.85
CA LEU A 73 -4.53 5.12 6.79
C LEU A 73 -3.41 4.30 6.11
N PRO A 74 -3.70 3.09 5.62
CA PRO A 74 -2.78 2.36 4.78
C PRO A 74 -2.35 3.17 3.57
N VAL A 75 -1.02 3.29 3.35
CA VAL A 75 -0.45 3.98 2.19
C VAL A 75 0.24 2.97 1.28
N ILE A 76 -0.13 3.00 0.01
CA ILE A 76 0.42 2.16 -1.05
C ILE A 76 1.20 3.04 -2.01
N GLY A 77 2.50 2.82 -2.14
CA GLY A 77 3.38 3.56 -3.01
C GLY A 77 3.55 2.89 -4.38
N VAL A 78 3.41 3.66 -5.45
CA VAL A 78 3.65 3.20 -6.83
C VAL A 78 4.85 3.95 -7.40
N PRO A 79 6.01 3.27 -7.57
CA PRO A 79 7.18 3.86 -8.19
C PRO A 79 6.95 4.13 -9.67
N MET A 80 7.28 5.35 -10.15
CA MET A 80 7.24 5.72 -11.56
C MET A 80 8.62 5.57 -12.19
N LYS A 81 8.65 5.30 -13.50
CA LYS A 81 9.91 5.33 -14.25
C LYS A 81 10.47 6.75 -14.30
N SER A 82 11.78 6.84 -14.17
CA SER A 82 12.59 8.06 -14.24
C SER A 82 13.95 7.72 -14.84
N ASP A 83 14.93 8.58 -14.73
CA ASP A 83 16.25 8.45 -15.35
C ASP A 83 16.98 7.14 -15.03
N LEU A 84 16.75 6.56 -13.83
CA LEU A 84 17.27 5.24 -13.44
C LEU A 84 16.25 4.10 -13.65
N ASN A 85 15.39 4.21 -14.66
CA ASN A 85 14.34 3.24 -14.98
C ASN A 85 13.39 2.95 -13.80
N GLY A 86 13.27 3.89 -12.85
CA GLY A 86 12.41 3.78 -11.68
C GLY A 86 13.06 3.11 -10.46
N LEU A 87 14.34 2.72 -10.53
CA LEU A 87 15.05 2.16 -9.37
C LEU A 87 15.20 3.21 -8.26
N ASP A 88 15.46 4.44 -8.62
CA ASP A 88 15.51 5.60 -7.73
C ASP A 88 14.18 5.79 -6.98
N SER A 89 13.06 5.81 -7.69
CA SER A 89 11.73 5.93 -7.09
C SER A 89 11.36 4.70 -6.25
N LEU A 90 11.68 3.48 -6.70
CA LEU A 90 11.48 2.26 -5.95
C LEU A 90 12.21 2.31 -4.60
N LEU A 91 13.49 2.66 -4.60
CA LEU A 91 14.30 2.75 -3.39
C LEU A 91 13.81 3.87 -2.47
N SER A 92 13.44 5.04 -3.01
CA SER A 92 12.90 6.16 -2.23
C SER A 92 11.60 5.79 -1.50
N ILE A 93 10.73 4.99 -2.13
CA ILE A 93 9.44 4.58 -1.57
C ILE A 93 9.59 3.42 -0.58
N SER A 94 10.51 2.48 -0.84
CA SER A 94 10.65 1.27 -0.03
C SER A 94 11.47 1.47 1.24
N GLN A 95 12.45 2.41 1.25
CA GLN A 95 13.39 2.64 2.35
C GLN A 95 12.79 3.59 3.41
N MET A 96 11.67 3.18 4.02
CA MET A 96 10.99 3.99 5.02
C MET A 96 11.53 3.76 6.44
N PRO A 97 11.61 4.82 7.27
CA PRO A 97 12.03 4.69 8.65
C PRO A 97 10.98 3.95 9.49
N ARG A 98 11.44 3.39 10.62
CA ARG A 98 10.55 2.72 11.59
C ARG A 98 9.42 3.68 12.02
N GLY A 99 8.18 3.22 11.96
CA GLY A 99 6.99 3.97 12.38
C GLY A 99 6.26 4.69 11.25
N VAL A 100 6.81 4.72 10.03
CA VAL A 100 6.16 5.34 8.86
C VAL A 100 6.07 4.30 7.73
N PRO A 101 5.13 3.35 7.78
CA PRO A 101 5.05 2.26 6.81
C PRO A 101 4.45 2.72 5.48
N VAL A 102 5.04 2.25 4.37
CA VAL A 102 4.49 2.36 3.01
C VAL A 102 4.57 1.00 2.33
N ALA A 103 3.46 0.50 1.81
CA ALA A 103 3.43 -0.72 1.00
C ALA A 103 3.89 -0.40 -0.42
N CYS A 104 5.15 -0.70 -0.75
CA CYS A 104 5.71 -0.40 -2.05
C CYS A 104 5.33 -1.45 -3.09
N MET A 105 4.78 -0.99 -4.24
CA MET A 105 4.44 -1.83 -5.39
C MET A 105 5.60 -1.90 -6.40
N SER A 106 5.41 -2.68 -7.46
CA SER A 106 6.35 -2.73 -8.59
C SER A 106 6.32 -1.43 -9.42
N ILE A 107 7.36 -1.18 -10.22
CA ILE A 107 7.52 0.03 -11.01
C ILE A 107 6.50 0.08 -12.15
N GLY A 108 5.85 1.23 -12.33
CA GLY A 108 5.02 1.56 -13.49
C GLY A 108 3.68 0.81 -13.53
N LYS A 109 3.23 0.44 -14.73
CA LYS A 109 1.89 -0.10 -15.02
C LYS A 109 1.47 -1.25 -14.10
N HIS A 110 2.33 -2.26 -13.95
CA HIS A 110 2.01 -3.42 -13.11
C HIS A 110 1.86 -3.02 -11.63
N GLY A 111 2.66 -2.05 -11.17
CA GLY A 111 2.55 -1.49 -9.84
C GLY A 111 1.23 -0.73 -9.64
N ALA A 112 0.79 0.02 -10.64
CA ALA A 112 -0.47 0.75 -10.59
C ALA A 112 -1.69 -0.19 -10.47
N VAL A 113 -1.76 -1.24 -11.30
CA VAL A 113 -2.80 -2.28 -11.22
C VAL A 113 -2.76 -2.99 -9.85
N ASN A 114 -1.58 -3.44 -9.43
CA ASN A 114 -1.44 -4.15 -8.16
C ASN A 114 -1.75 -3.26 -6.94
N ALA A 115 -1.51 -1.95 -7.01
CA ALA A 115 -1.90 -1.00 -5.97
C ALA A 115 -3.42 -0.95 -5.80
N ALA A 116 -4.18 -0.91 -6.90
CA ALA A 116 -5.64 -0.96 -6.87
C ALA A 116 -6.13 -2.30 -6.27
N LEU A 117 -5.65 -3.43 -6.78
CA LEU A 117 -6.02 -4.76 -6.28
C LEU A 117 -5.67 -4.94 -4.80
N PHE A 118 -4.55 -4.40 -4.35
CA PHE A 118 -4.15 -4.46 -2.95
C PHE A 118 -5.02 -3.57 -2.06
N ALA A 119 -5.37 -2.36 -2.52
CA ALA A 119 -6.33 -1.50 -1.83
C ALA A 119 -7.70 -2.18 -1.68
N ILE A 120 -8.22 -2.80 -2.75
CA ILE A 120 -9.47 -3.57 -2.72
C ILE A 120 -9.42 -4.68 -1.66
N ARG A 121 -8.33 -5.46 -1.61
CA ARG A 121 -8.15 -6.50 -0.60
C ARG A 121 -8.16 -5.96 0.83
N ILE A 122 -7.53 -4.80 1.07
CA ILE A 122 -7.54 -4.13 2.38
C ILE A 122 -8.97 -3.74 2.77
N LEU A 123 -9.76 -3.22 1.82
CA LEU A 123 -11.15 -2.84 2.06
C LEU A 123 -12.03 -4.05 2.39
N LEU A 124 -11.86 -5.16 1.67
CA LEU A 124 -12.62 -6.40 1.85
C LEU A 124 -12.33 -7.09 3.20
N VAL A 125 -11.12 -6.99 3.74
CA VAL A 125 -10.79 -7.60 5.06
C VAL A 125 -11.75 -7.15 6.17
N ASN A 126 -12.27 -5.93 6.09
CA ASN A 126 -13.22 -5.43 7.08
C ASN A 126 -14.67 -5.91 6.85
N GLU A 127 -15.00 -6.31 5.64
CA GLU A 127 -16.34 -6.85 5.32
C GLU A 127 -16.46 -8.30 5.78
N TYR A 128 -15.45 -9.13 5.59
CA TYR A 128 -15.39 -10.49 6.12
C TYR A 128 -15.63 -10.57 7.64
N LYS A 129 -15.24 -9.54 8.41
CA LYS A 129 -15.48 -9.48 9.85
C LYS A 129 -16.93 -9.14 10.23
N LYS A 130 -17.72 -8.60 9.32
CA LYS A 130 -19.13 -8.25 9.61
C LYS A 130 -20.06 -9.45 9.43
N ASP A 131 -19.74 -10.35 8.52
CA ASP A 131 -20.56 -11.52 8.18
C ASP A 131 -20.22 -12.75 9.05
N GLU A 132 -19.02 -12.80 9.61
CA GLU A 132 -18.61 -13.80 10.58
C GLU A 132 -18.83 -13.28 12.00
N LYS A 133 -20.04 -13.44 12.57
CA LYS A 133 -20.16 -13.71 14.00
C LYS A 133 -19.74 -15.17 14.18
N PRO A 134 -18.56 -15.48 14.73
CA PRO A 134 -18.19 -16.87 14.98
C PRO A 134 -19.12 -17.42 16.05
N GLN A 135 -20.03 -18.27 15.67
CA GLN A 135 -20.60 -19.25 16.58
C GLN A 135 -19.48 -20.27 16.88
N GLY A 136 -18.83 -20.09 18.02
CA GLY A 136 -17.71 -20.92 18.44
C GLY A 136 -16.35 -20.28 18.07
N GLY A 137 -15.63 -19.85 19.12
CA GLY A 137 -14.36 -19.14 18.99
C GLY A 137 -13.35 -19.90 18.15
N LEU A 138 -13.07 -19.36 16.95
CA LEU A 138 -11.88 -19.70 16.19
C LEU A 138 -10.66 -19.35 17.02
N GLN A 139 -9.94 -20.36 17.46
CA GLN A 139 -8.67 -20.13 18.13
C GLN A 139 -7.70 -19.51 17.14
N GLN A 140 -6.90 -18.58 17.59
CA GLN A 140 -5.89 -17.84 16.81
C GLN A 140 -4.94 -18.74 15.98
N ARG A 141 -4.99 -20.07 16.21
CA ARG A 141 -4.26 -21.12 15.46
C ARG A 141 -4.83 -21.36 14.06
N ASP A 142 -6.13 -21.18 13.87
CA ASP A 142 -6.81 -21.55 12.60
C ASP A 142 -6.60 -20.53 11.50
N LEU A 143 -6.22 -19.28 11.85
CA LEU A 143 -5.92 -18.20 10.90
C LEU A 143 -4.59 -18.37 10.14
N PHE A 144 -3.75 -19.34 10.52
CA PHE A 144 -2.43 -19.57 9.93
C PHE A 144 -2.29 -20.91 9.20
N GLU A 145 -3.36 -21.66 8.99
CA GLU A 145 -3.33 -22.87 8.15
C GLU A 145 -3.44 -22.49 6.66
N HIS A 146 -2.37 -21.92 6.14
CA HIS A 146 -2.25 -21.75 4.68
C HIS A 146 -1.99 -23.07 3.98
N PRO A 147 -2.56 -23.28 2.77
CA PRO A 147 -2.44 -24.54 2.01
C PRO A 147 -0.99 -24.99 1.75
N TRP A 148 -0.02 -24.08 1.77
CA TRP A 148 1.40 -24.36 1.58
C TRP A 148 2.11 -24.91 2.82
N LYS A 149 1.46 -24.95 3.99
CA LYS A 149 2.02 -25.65 5.19
C LYS A 149 1.98 -27.16 5.08
N LYS A 150 1.21 -27.71 4.16
CA LYS A 150 1.10 -29.17 3.96
C LYS A 150 2.21 -29.76 3.07
N GLY A 151 3.04 -28.95 2.43
CA GLY A 151 4.20 -29.39 1.68
C GLY A 151 5.47 -28.80 2.26
N GLY A 152 6.32 -29.62 2.86
CA GLY A 152 7.52 -29.27 3.62
C GLY A 152 8.40 -28.13 3.06
N HIS A 153 7.98 -26.90 3.28
CA HIS A 153 8.74 -25.72 2.86
C HIS A 153 9.93 -25.49 3.80
N PRO A 154 11.11 -25.08 3.32
CA PRO A 154 12.35 -24.91 4.10
C PRO A 154 12.24 -24.00 5.32
N TRP A 155 11.26 -23.10 5.37
CA TRP A 155 11.03 -22.16 6.48
C TRP A 155 10.39 -22.78 7.72
N ASN A 156 9.94 -24.05 7.67
CA ASN A 156 9.40 -24.75 8.84
C ASN A 156 10.47 -25.11 9.89
N GLN A 157 11.74 -24.80 9.63
CA GLN A 157 12.87 -25.09 10.53
C GLN A 157 13.39 -23.85 11.28
N VAL A 158 12.76 -22.69 11.20
CA VAL A 158 13.14 -21.52 12.01
C VAL A 158 12.73 -21.80 13.45
N ARG A 159 13.68 -22.28 14.23
CA ARG A 159 13.56 -22.53 15.69
C ARG A 159 13.17 -21.23 16.41
N ASN A 160 12.29 -21.39 17.39
CA ASN A 160 11.87 -20.38 18.36
C ASN A 160 13.10 -19.60 18.89
N PRO A 161 13.14 -18.25 18.76
CA PRO A 161 14.31 -17.43 19.15
C PRO A 161 14.61 -17.40 20.66
N ARG A 162 13.94 -18.19 21.49
CA ARG A 162 14.14 -18.21 22.94
C ARG A 162 15.32 -19.09 23.42
N HIS A 163 16.09 -19.67 22.52
CA HIS A 163 17.26 -20.49 22.84
C HIS A 163 18.50 -20.07 22.06
N LEU A 164 18.90 -18.81 22.14
CA LEU A 164 20.28 -18.42 21.85
C LEU A 164 21.05 -18.47 23.18
N PRO A 165 22.13 -19.26 23.29
CA PRO A 165 23.02 -19.17 24.44
C PRO A 165 23.69 -17.80 24.49
N ARG A 166 23.90 -17.30 25.70
CA ARG A 166 24.61 -16.04 26.00
C ARG A 166 26.07 -16.12 25.58
#